data_41daf97bf95ed9428dda6180b2fd22d0
#
_entry.id   41daf97bf95ed9428dda6180b2fd22d0
#
_cell.length_a   1.000
_cell.length_b   1.000
_cell.length_c   1.000
_cell.angle_alpha   90.00
_cell.angle_beta   90.00
_cell.angle_gamma   90.00
#
_symmetry.space_group_name_H-M   'P 1'
#
loop_
_entity.id
_entity.type
_entity.pdbx_description
1 polymer ?
#
loop_
_entity_poly.entity_id
_entity_poly.type
_entity_poly.pdbx_seq_one_letter_code
_entity_poly.pdbx_strand_id
1 'polypeptide(L)'
;MDQAAHGAAALKASNFEEAIKLYTSAIASNPNAVDYYIKRSTAHQRSSPPDYKAALSDAEIAVVLAFKRAKRELIKDSQLRRAIALFFLERYADAEYVFSVVKKLDDKEKTLTIWNKKVADKIAVLGEDDERRKVSVKDIPDVEVPSAGAVKNTANMNQGSSSTSSTSTSAPKPVVPTPANKIKHDWYQNSENVYFTLLAKGVPKDKATIEIDKHSVSHHPMNCSKVQWN
;
A
#
# COMPACT_ATOMS: atom_id res chain seq x y z
N MET A 1 -20.13 10.84 -12.21
CA MET A 1 -19.09 10.42 -13.17
C MET A 1 -17.90 9.86 -12.42
N ASP A 2 -17.28 8.82 -12.93
CA ASP A 2 -16.15 8.15 -12.25
C ASP A 2 -14.87 8.97 -12.42
N GLN A 3 -14.50 9.73 -11.37
CA GLN A 3 -13.29 10.56 -11.33
C GLN A 3 -12.02 9.75 -11.60
N ALA A 4 -12.00 8.49 -11.17
CA ALA A 4 -10.85 7.61 -11.38
C ALA A 4 -10.67 7.22 -12.84
N ALA A 5 -11.74 6.99 -13.58
CA ALA A 5 -11.69 6.73 -15.03
C ALA A 5 -11.18 7.94 -15.80
N HIS A 6 -11.65 9.15 -15.45
CA HIS A 6 -11.15 10.40 -16.03
C HIS A 6 -9.67 10.62 -15.66
N GLY A 7 -9.28 10.33 -14.41
CA GLY A 7 -7.87 10.37 -13.98
C GLY A 7 -6.98 9.42 -14.78
N ALA A 8 -7.47 8.22 -15.08
CA ALA A 8 -6.73 7.26 -15.91
C ALA A 8 -6.58 7.75 -17.37
N ALA A 9 -7.60 8.38 -17.93
CA ALA A 9 -7.53 8.98 -19.26
C ALA A 9 -6.54 10.16 -19.28
N ALA A 10 -6.57 11.05 -18.28
CA ALA A 10 -5.63 12.16 -18.15
C ALA A 10 -4.18 11.65 -18.00
N LEU A 11 -3.94 10.63 -17.18
CA LEU A 11 -2.62 10.01 -17.01
C LEU A 11 -2.10 9.41 -18.34
N LYS A 12 -2.97 8.75 -19.11
CA LYS A 12 -2.63 8.20 -20.42
C LYS A 12 -2.32 9.29 -21.44
N ALA A 13 -3.02 10.43 -21.37
CA ALA A 13 -2.78 11.61 -22.20
C ALA A 13 -1.57 12.43 -21.74
N SER A 14 -0.83 11.98 -20.71
CA SER A 14 0.28 12.72 -20.07
C SER A 14 -0.13 14.07 -19.45
N ASN A 15 -1.41 14.27 -19.19
CA ASN A 15 -1.91 15.42 -18.44
C ASN A 15 -1.83 15.12 -16.94
N PHE A 16 -0.61 15.24 -16.38
CA PHE A 16 -0.33 14.78 -15.01
C PHE A 16 -0.99 15.65 -13.95
N GLU A 17 -1.08 16.96 -14.16
CA GLU A 17 -1.73 17.87 -13.21
C GLU A 17 -3.23 17.57 -13.08
N GLU A 18 -3.89 17.34 -14.20
CA GLU A 18 -5.30 16.98 -14.20
C GLU A 18 -5.51 15.57 -13.60
N ALA A 19 -4.62 14.62 -13.90
CA ALA A 19 -4.64 13.30 -13.29
C ALA A 19 -4.52 13.39 -11.75
N ILE A 20 -3.64 14.23 -11.22
CA ILE A 20 -3.48 14.46 -9.77
C ILE A 20 -4.78 14.98 -9.17
N LYS A 21 -5.43 15.98 -9.77
CA LYS A 21 -6.71 16.54 -9.30
C LYS A 21 -7.81 15.49 -9.27
N LEU A 22 -7.95 14.74 -10.36
CA LEU A 22 -8.97 13.71 -10.51
C LEU A 22 -8.78 12.55 -9.55
N TYR A 23 -7.55 12.06 -9.37
CA TYR A 23 -7.26 11.02 -8.37
C TYR A 23 -7.40 11.54 -6.94
N THR A 24 -7.13 12.81 -6.67
CA THR A 24 -7.39 13.41 -5.35
C THR A 24 -8.88 13.39 -5.02
N SER A 25 -9.73 13.74 -5.97
CA SER A 25 -11.19 13.65 -5.84
C SER A 25 -11.67 12.20 -5.69
N ALA A 26 -11.07 11.26 -6.45
CA ALA A 26 -11.39 9.84 -6.35
C ALA A 26 -11.01 9.26 -4.98
N ILE A 27 -9.84 9.64 -4.44
CA ILE A 27 -9.38 9.26 -3.11
C ILE A 27 -10.29 9.82 -2.02
N ALA A 28 -10.73 11.07 -2.15
CA ALA A 28 -11.69 11.66 -1.20
C ALA A 28 -13.00 10.85 -1.13
N SER A 29 -13.45 10.30 -2.26
CA SER A 29 -14.65 9.46 -2.34
C SER A 29 -14.39 8.02 -1.88
N ASN A 30 -13.20 7.48 -2.11
CA ASN A 30 -12.81 6.11 -1.72
C ASN A 30 -11.35 6.07 -1.25
N PRO A 31 -11.08 6.44 0.01
CA PRO A 31 -9.72 6.53 0.57
C PRO A 31 -9.01 5.18 0.73
N ASN A 32 -9.71 4.08 0.56
CA ASN A 32 -9.11 2.75 0.64
C ASN A 32 -8.71 2.18 -0.73
N ALA A 33 -8.91 2.90 -1.84
CA ALA A 33 -8.61 2.41 -3.18
C ALA A 33 -7.11 2.49 -3.49
N VAL A 34 -6.39 1.37 -3.36
CA VAL A 34 -4.92 1.27 -3.58
C VAL A 34 -4.51 1.83 -4.94
N ASP A 35 -5.24 1.46 -5.99
CA ASP A 35 -4.92 1.88 -7.36
C ASP A 35 -4.91 3.40 -7.54
N TYR A 36 -5.75 4.14 -6.82
CA TYR A 36 -5.79 5.60 -6.93
C TYR A 36 -4.51 6.25 -6.44
N TYR A 37 -3.96 5.76 -5.33
CA TYR A 37 -2.67 6.21 -4.80
C TYR A 37 -1.51 5.83 -5.73
N ILE A 38 -1.48 4.60 -6.27
CA ILE A 38 -0.46 4.16 -7.24
C ILE A 38 -0.46 5.07 -8.48
N LYS A 39 -1.63 5.38 -9.01
CA LYS A 39 -1.79 6.24 -10.18
C LYS A 39 -1.43 7.69 -9.89
N ARG A 40 -1.85 8.23 -8.72
CA ARG A 40 -1.50 9.60 -8.33
C ARG A 40 -0.01 9.72 -8.05
N SER A 41 0.61 8.76 -7.38
CA SER A 41 2.07 8.67 -7.24
C SER A 41 2.78 8.72 -8.59
N THR A 42 2.27 7.96 -9.58
CA THR A 42 2.81 7.98 -10.95
C THR A 42 2.67 9.35 -11.61
N ALA A 43 1.56 10.04 -11.39
CA ALA A 43 1.34 11.39 -11.92
C ALA A 43 2.29 12.40 -11.28
N HIS A 44 2.47 12.37 -9.95
CA HIS A 44 3.45 13.20 -9.24
C HIS A 44 4.89 12.98 -9.71
N GLN A 45 5.28 11.73 -10.00
CA GLN A 45 6.62 11.43 -10.53
C GLN A 45 6.86 11.99 -11.94
N ARG A 46 5.80 12.20 -12.72
CA ARG A 46 5.87 12.62 -14.13
C ARG A 46 5.40 14.05 -14.36
N SER A 47 4.90 14.73 -13.34
CA SER A 47 4.52 16.15 -13.43
C SER A 47 5.72 17.04 -13.73
N SER A 48 5.45 18.26 -14.15
CA SER A 48 6.48 19.25 -14.41
C SER A 48 6.21 20.52 -13.60
N PRO A 49 6.99 20.82 -12.54
CA PRO A 49 8.07 19.99 -11.98
C PRO A 49 7.58 18.71 -11.30
N PRO A 50 8.42 17.66 -11.21
CA PRO A 50 8.02 16.43 -10.51
C PRO A 50 8.02 16.63 -8.99
N ASP A 51 7.01 16.04 -8.31
CA ASP A 51 6.93 16.02 -6.84
C ASP A 51 7.20 14.60 -6.32
N TYR A 52 8.47 14.28 -6.12
CA TYR A 52 8.88 12.96 -5.63
C TYR A 52 8.50 12.72 -4.16
N LYS A 53 8.32 13.77 -3.35
CA LYS A 53 7.88 13.64 -1.95
C LYS A 53 6.40 13.24 -1.87
N ALA A 54 5.55 13.91 -2.63
CA ALA A 54 4.14 13.53 -2.75
C ALA A 54 3.99 12.13 -3.36
N ALA A 55 4.81 11.81 -4.38
CA ALA A 55 4.83 10.49 -4.98
C ALA A 55 5.22 9.39 -3.99
N LEU A 56 6.20 9.63 -3.11
CA LEU A 56 6.60 8.69 -2.05
C LEU A 56 5.47 8.50 -1.02
N SER A 57 4.88 9.59 -0.54
CA SER A 57 3.77 9.55 0.42
C SER A 57 2.60 8.71 -0.11
N ASP A 58 2.19 8.93 -1.36
CA ASP A 58 1.13 8.13 -1.99
C ASP A 58 1.52 6.66 -2.13
N ALA A 59 2.75 6.37 -2.54
CA ALA A 59 3.23 5.00 -2.66
C ALA A 59 3.26 4.28 -1.31
N GLU A 60 3.63 4.95 -0.23
CA GLU A 60 3.66 4.38 1.12
C GLU A 60 2.25 4.08 1.65
N ILE A 61 1.29 4.98 1.44
CA ILE A 61 -0.12 4.72 1.74
C ILE A 61 -0.63 3.52 0.91
N ALA A 62 -0.28 3.47 -0.38
CA ALA A 62 -0.65 2.36 -1.25
C ALA A 62 -0.09 1.02 -0.73
N VAL A 63 1.16 0.98 -0.25
CA VAL A 63 1.77 -0.22 0.35
C VAL A 63 0.96 -0.68 1.56
N VAL A 64 0.68 0.19 2.52
CA VAL A 64 -0.10 -0.16 3.72
C VAL A 64 -1.48 -0.70 3.36
N LEU A 65 -2.18 -0.05 2.42
CA LEU A 65 -3.49 -0.50 1.95
C LEU A 65 -3.43 -1.82 1.19
N ALA A 66 -2.38 -2.03 0.37
CA ALA A 66 -2.18 -3.26 -0.38
C ALA A 66 -1.93 -4.45 0.54
N PHE A 67 -1.11 -4.27 1.59
CA PHE A 67 -0.90 -5.30 2.64
C PHE A 67 -2.20 -5.61 3.39
N LYS A 68 -3.00 -4.59 3.76
CA LYS A 68 -4.32 -4.81 4.37
C LYS A 68 -5.27 -5.63 3.49
N ARG A 69 -5.11 -5.57 2.17
CA ARG A 69 -5.89 -6.36 1.20
C ARG A 69 -5.29 -7.71 0.88
N ALA A 70 -4.05 -7.96 1.31
CA ALA A 70 -3.26 -9.16 1.02
C ALA A 70 -3.24 -9.55 -0.46
N LYS A 71 -3.20 -8.55 -1.36
CA LYS A 71 -3.13 -8.77 -2.82
C LYS A 71 -1.69 -8.55 -3.30
N ARG A 72 -1.01 -9.66 -3.64
CA ARG A 72 0.39 -9.69 -4.06
C ARG A 72 0.71 -8.70 -5.18
N GLU A 73 -0.13 -8.62 -6.21
CA GLU A 73 0.06 -7.69 -7.33
C GLU A 73 0.03 -6.22 -6.88
N LEU A 74 -0.94 -5.85 -6.03
CA LEU A 74 -1.02 -4.50 -5.50
C LEU A 74 0.16 -4.15 -4.60
N ILE A 75 0.65 -5.12 -3.81
CA ILE A 75 1.84 -4.95 -2.97
C ILE A 75 3.05 -4.71 -3.87
N LYS A 76 3.25 -5.54 -4.89
CA LYS A 76 4.33 -5.40 -5.88
C LYS A 76 4.32 -4.02 -6.54
N ASP A 77 3.16 -3.62 -7.09
CA ASP A 77 3.03 -2.37 -7.82
C ASP A 77 3.25 -1.15 -6.91
N SER A 78 2.74 -1.20 -5.68
CA SER A 78 2.96 -0.14 -4.67
C SER A 78 4.43 -0.04 -4.27
N GLN A 79 5.10 -1.17 -3.99
CA GLN A 79 6.53 -1.20 -3.66
C GLN A 79 7.39 -0.71 -4.83
N LEU A 80 7.04 -1.08 -6.06
CA LEU A 80 7.75 -0.59 -7.24
C LEU A 80 7.67 0.95 -7.32
N ARG A 81 6.51 1.54 -7.10
CA ARG A 81 6.36 3.02 -7.08
C ARG A 81 7.14 3.66 -5.95
N ARG A 82 7.13 3.05 -4.77
CA ARG A 82 7.90 3.49 -3.60
C ARG A 82 9.40 3.50 -3.89
N ALA A 83 9.94 2.40 -4.45
CA ALA A 83 11.35 2.30 -4.80
C ALA A 83 11.78 3.38 -5.81
N ILE A 84 10.96 3.62 -6.85
CA ILE A 84 11.22 4.67 -7.84
C ILE A 84 11.24 6.06 -7.19
N ALA A 85 10.27 6.36 -6.31
CA ALA A 85 10.25 7.66 -5.61
C ALA A 85 11.47 7.84 -4.71
N LEU A 86 11.88 6.80 -3.96
CA LEU A 86 13.08 6.80 -3.13
C LEU A 86 14.35 7.06 -3.95
N PHE A 87 14.47 6.43 -5.12
CA PHE A 87 15.59 6.67 -6.03
C PHE A 87 15.71 8.15 -6.44
N PHE A 88 14.62 8.78 -6.83
CA PHE A 88 14.64 10.19 -7.22
C PHE A 88 14.81 11.16 -6.04
N LEU A 89 14.52 10.72 -4.82
CA LEU A 89 14.84 11.43 -3.58
C LEU A 89 16.29 11.19 -3.11
N GLU A 90 17.11 10.56 -3.94
CA GLU A 90 18.50 10.20 -3.67
C GLU A 90 18.72 9.24 -2.49
N ARG A 91 17.67 8.57 -2.00
CA ARG A 91 17.71 7.56 -0.97
C ARG A 91 18.03 6.19 -1.61
N TYR A 92 19.26 6.05 -2.10
CA TYR A 92 19.61 4.94 -3.00
C TYR A 92 19.62 3.57 -2.32
N ALA A 93 20.15 3.46 -1.08
CA ALA A 93 20.12 2.20 -0.35
C ALA A 93 18.68 1.77 0.02
N ASP A 94 17.84 2.72 0.38
CA ASP A 94 16.41 2.46 0.60
C ASP A 94 15.71 1.97 -0.68
N ALA A 95 16.03 2.61 -1.82
CA ALA A 95 15.50 2.20 -3.12
C ALA A 95 15.95 0.77 -3.49
N GLU A 96 17.24 0.44 -3.29
CA GLU A 96 17.81 -0.90 -3.52
C GLU A 96 17.07 -1.95 -2.67
N TYR A 97 16.92 -1.66 -1.37
CA TYR A 97 16.19 -2.53 -0.47
C TYR A 97 14.76 -2.80 -0.95
N VAL A 98 14.01 -1.75 -1.30
CA VAL A 98 12.62 -1.90 -1.76
C VAL A 98 12.54 -2.61 -3.12
N PHE A 99 13.49 -2.39 -4.05
CA PHE A 99 13.57 -3.17 -5.29
C PHE A 99 13.85 -4.65 -5.01
N SER A 100 14.64 -4.99 -3.98
CA SER A 100 14.84 -6.38 -3.56
C SER A 100 13.55 -7.02 -3.08
N VAL A 101 12.69 -6.27 -2.39
CA VAL A 101 11.34 -6.72 -1.99
C VAL A 101 10.46 -6.97 -3.23
N VAL A 102 10.47 -6.05 -4.19
CA VAL A 102 9.75 -6.25 -5.48
C VAL A 102 10.23 -7.53 -6.18
N LYS A 103 11.54 -7.79 -6.20
CA LYS A 103 12.12 -9.00 -6.80
C LYS A 103 11.62 -10.29 -6.13
N LYS A 104 11.47 -10.29 -4.81
CA LYS A 104 10.89 -11.43 -4.07
C LYS A 104 9.41 -11.66 -4.40
N LEU A 105 8.68 -10.58 -4.70
CA LEU A 105 7.28 -10.64 -5.10
C LEU A 105 7.12 -11.10 -6.55
N ASP A 106 7.96 -10.62 -7.46
CA ASP A 106 7.93 -10.96 -8.88
C ASP A 106 9.37 -10.85 -9.46
N ASP A 107 10.02 -11.99 -9.61
CA ASP A 107 11.38 -12.09 -10.16
C ASP A 107 11.44 -11.77 -11.68
N LYS A 108 10.28 -11.81 -12.35
CA LYS A 108 10.14 -11.56 -13.79
C LYS A 108 9.72 -10.11 -14.11
N GLU A 109 9.62 -9.24 -13.09
CA GLU A 109 9.31 -7.83 -13.33
C GLU A 109 10.36 -7.18 -14.24
N LYS A 110 9.94 -6.80 -15.44
CA LYS A 110 10.83 -6.38 -16.55
C LYS A 110 11.64 -5.14 -16.23
N THR A 111 11.14 -4.27 -15.35
CA THR A 111 11.77 -2.99 -15.06
C THR A 111 12.89 -3.11 -14.01
N LEU A 112 12.94 -4.19 -13.25
CA LEU A 112 13.91 -4.39 -12.17
C LEU A 112 15.37 -4.34 -12.62
N THR A 113 15.69 -4.97 -13.75
CA THR A 113 17.07 -4.97 -14.28
C THR A 113 17.59 -3.56 -14.52
N ILE A 114 16.74 -2.70 -15.12
CA ILE A 114 17.10 -1.31 -15.40
C ILE A 114 17.26 -0.51 -14.10
N TRP A 115 16.32 -0.66 -13.16
CA TRP A 115 16.35 0.07 -11.91
C TRP A 115 17.50 -0.37 -11.00
N ASN A 116 17.76 -1.68 -10.88
CA ASN A 116 18.88 -2.19 -10.09
C ASN A 116 20.22 -1.68 -10.63
N LYS A 117 20.40 -1.62 -11.97
CA LYS A 117 21.58 -1.03 -12.55
C LYS A 117 21.71 0.46 -12.21
N LYS A 118 20.63 1.25 -12.38
CA LYS A 118 20.66 2.68 -12.04
C LYS A 118 21.00 2.94 -10.58
N VAL A 119 20.47 2.14 -9.67
CA VAL A 119 20.75 2.25 -8.23
C VAL A 119 22.21 1.88 -7.94
N ALA A 120 22.70 0.77 -8.50
CA ALA A 120 24.09 0.35 -8.32
C ALA A 120 25.07 1.41 -8.86
N ASP A 121 24.83 1.97 -10.03
CA ASP A 121 25.63 3.05 -10.62
C ASP A 121 25.68 4.28 -9.70
N LYS A 122 24.56 4.62 -9.04
CA LYS A 122 24.50 5.75 -8.09
C LYS A 122 25.22 5.44 -6.78
N ILE A 123 25.05 4.24 -6.22
CA ILE A 123 25.72 3.82 -4.98
C ILE A 123 27.24 3.73 -5.19
N ALA A 124 27.72 3.28 -6.36
CA ALA A 124 29.13 3.10 -6.67
C ALA A 124 29.95 4.41 -6.61
N VAL A 125 29.31 5.57 -6.85
CA VAL A 125 29.96 6.88 -6.81
C VAL A 125 29.88 7.57 -5.45
N LEU A 126 29.20 6.98 -4.45
CA LEU A 126 29.10 7.50 -3.11
C LEU A 126 30.29 7.09 -2.26
N GLY A 127 30.75 7.96 -1.36
CA GLY A 127 31.73 7.62 -0.32
C GLY A 127 31.20 6.55 0.64
N GLU A 128 32.10 5.85 1.34
CA GLU A 128 31.73 4.76 2.24
C GLU A 128 30.82 5.23 3.40
N ASP A 129 31.04 6.43 3.90
CA ASP A 129 30.28 7.03 5.02
C ASP A 129 29.04 7.80 4.58
N ASP A 130 28.68 7.79 3.31
CA ASP A 130 27.53 8.56 2.80
C ASP A 130 26.22 7.99 3.35
N GLU A 131 25.39 8.87 3.96
CA GLU A 131 24.09 8.50 4.53
C GLU A 131 23.15 7.82 3.51
N ARG A 132 23.30 8.12 2.23
CA ARG A 132 22.50 7.52 1.14
C ARG A 132 22.81 6.03 0.91
N ARG A 133 23.86 5.50 1.56
CA ARG A 133 24.20 4.06 1.59
C ARG A 133 23.53 3.32 2.74
N LYS A 134 22.88 4.02 3.66
CA LYS A 134 22.23 3.41 4.83
C LYS A 134 20.76 3.14 4.54
N VAL A 135 20.32 1.91 4.83
CA VAL A 135 18.90 1.54 4.74
C VAL A 135 18.16 2.03 5.97
N SER A 136 17.11 2.79 5.76
CA SER A 136 16.27 3.36 6.83
C SER A 136 14.79 2.97 6.73
N VAL A 137 14.39 2.28 5.68
CA VAL A 137 13.00 1.89 5.43
C VAL A 137 12.70 0.46 5.87
N LYS A 138 11.43 0.20 6.15
CA LYS A 138 10.87 -1.13 6.43
C LYS A 138 10.05 -1.61 5.22
N ASP A 139 9.76 -2.92 5.14
CA ASP A 139 8.88 -3.50 4.12
C ASP A 139 7.50 -2.83 4.12
N ILE A 140 6.91 -2.65 5.30
CA ILE A 140 5.66 -1.93 5.48
C ILE A 140 5.99 -0.60 6.16
N PRO A 141 5.72 0.55 5.52
CA PRO A 141 5.98 1.85 6.12
C PRO A 141 5.01 2.15 7.26
N ASP A 142 5.50 2.88 8.28
CA ASP A 142 4.70 3.34 9.42
C ASP A 142 3.99 4.66 9.04
N VAL A 143 3.00 4.60 8.15
CA VAL A 143 2.21 5.76 7.74
C VAL A 143 0.73 5.56 8.04
N GLU A 144 0.07 6.64 8.45
CA GLU A 144 -1.38 6.63 8.66
C GLU A 144 -2.12 6.69 7.32
N VAL A 145 -3.10 5.81 7.18
CA VAL A 145 -4.01 5.83 6.02
C VAL A 145 -5.12 6.85 6.30
N PRO A 146 -5.36 7.82 5.40
CA PRO A 146 -6.45 8.76 5.56
C PRO A 146 -7.79 8.04 5.72
N SER A 147 -8.53 8.35 6.79
CA SER A 147 -9.88 7.85 6.99
C SER A 147 -10.88 8.63 6.14
N ALA A 148 -11.99 7.98 5.76
CA ALA A 148 -13.08 8.65 5.05
C ALA A 148 -13.59 9.83 5.88
N GLY A 149 -13.35 11.05 5.40
CA GLY A 149 -13.69 12.31 6.10
C GLY A 149 -12.51 13.25 6.35
N ALA A 150 -11.26 12.80 6.25
CA ALA A 150 -10.07 13.60 6.56
C ALA A 150 -9.47 14.37 5.37
N VAL A 151 -10.01 14.23 4.17
CA VAL A 151 -9.51 14.96 2.99
C VAL A 151 -10.26 16.29 2.86
N LYS A 152 -10.03 17.20 3.84
CA LYS A 152 -10.26 18.64 3.65
C LYS A 152 -8.90 19.33 3.56
N ASN A 153 -8.57 19.75 2.33
CA ASN A 153 -7.58 20.78 2.00
C ASN A 153 -6.19 20.68 2.64
N THR A 154 -5.22 20.07 1.95
CA THR A 154 -3.82 20.48 2.04
C THR A 154 -3.53 21.63 1.07
N ALA A 155 -4.22 22.75 1.27
CA ALA A 155 -3.84 24.06 0.78
C ALA A 155 -4.16 25.03 1.93
N ASN A 156 -3.43 24.98 2.98
CA ASN A 156 -2.98 26.09 3.85
C ASN A 156 -2.45 25.52 5.18
N MET A 157 -1.18 25.64 5.44
CA MET A 157 -0.64 25.60 6.79
C MET A 157 -0.98 26.92 7.47
N ASN A 158 -1.88 26.95 8.43
CA ASN A 158 -1.63 27.53 9.75
C ASN A 158 -2.87 27.46 10.67
N GLN A 159 -2.60 27.11 11.93
CA GLN A 159 -3.36 27.40 13.16
C GLN A 159 -4.61 26.60 13.53
N GLY A 160 -4.51 25.94 14.68
CA GLY A 160 -5.35 26.14 15.85
C GLY A 160 -6.48 25.15 16.13
N SER A 161 -6.26 24.31 17.12
CA SER A 161 -7.16 23.81 18.19
C SER A 161 -8.68 24.02 18.04
N SER A 162 -9.45 22.96 18.18
CA SER A 162 -10.31 22.58 19.32
C SER A 162 -11.51 21.73 18.88
N SER A 163 -11.69 20.66 19.63
CA SER A 163 -12.85 19.79 19.87
C SER A 163 -14.24 20.27 19.46
N THR A 164 -15.04 19.36 18.87
CA THR A 164 -16.29 18.88 19.48
C THR A 164 -16.88 17.69 18.74
N SER A 165 -17.30 16.71 19.50
CA SER A 165 -18.02 15.49 19.16
C SER A 165 -19.42 15.77 18.62
N SER A 166 -19.87 15.00 17.60
CA SER A 166 -21.29 14.69 17.44
C SER A 166 -21.48 13.32 16.83
N THR A 167 -21.97 12.44 17.64
CA THR A 167 -22.46 11.09 17.42
C THR A 167 -23.70 11.12 16.51
N SER A 168 -23.70 10.36 15.41
CA SER A 168 -24.93 9.92 14.79
C SER A 168 -24.89 8.42 14.56
N THR A 169 -25.63 7.72 15.38
CA THR A 169 -25.87 6.29 15.41
C THR A 169 -26.81 5.91 14.27
N SER A 170 -26.32 5.16 13.29
CA SER A 170 -27.17 4.36 12.41
C SER A 170 -26.90 2.89 12.71
N ALA A 171 -27.94 2.15 13.10
CA ALA A 171 -27.88 0.74 13.48
C ALA A 171 -27.36 -0.15 12.33
N PRO A 172 -26.44 -1.10 12.61
CA PRO A 172 -25.91 -2.00 11.59
C PRO A 172 -26.96 -3.10 11.27
N LYS A 173 -27.19 -3.33 9.98
CA LYS A 173 -27.94 -4.52 9.51
C LYS A 173 -27.22 -5.79 9.97
N PRO A 174 -27.96 -6.85 10.37
CA PRO A 174 -27.35 -8.10 10.81
C PRO A 174 -26.53 -8.73 9.68
N VAL A 175 -25.24 -8.93 9.92
CA VAL A 175 -24.30 -9.56 8.98
C VAL A 175 -24.38 -11.07 9.18
N VAL A 176 -24.84 -11.79 8.15
CA VAL A 176 -24.87 -13.25 8.16
C VAL A 176 -23.43 -13.78 8.11
N PRO A 177 -23.00 -14.67 9.04
CA PRO A 177 -21.66 -15.23 9.03
C PRO A 177 -21.33 -15.99 7.73
N THR A 178 -20.10 -15.84 7.25
CA THR A 178 -19.64 -16.55 6.04
C THR A 178 -19.53 -18.05 6.32
N PRO A 179 -20.18 -18.94 5.53
CA PRO A 179 -20.00 -20.37 5.67
C PRO A 179 -18.53 -20.79 5.53
N ALA A 180 -18.09 -21.82 6.27
CA ALA A 180 -16.70 -22.27 6.31
C ALA A 180 -16.10 -22.59 4.93
N ASN A 181 -16.90 -23.10 4.00
CA ASN A 181 -16.50 -23.42 2.62
C ASN A 181 -16.31 -22.19 1.72
N LYS A 182 -16.61 -20.98 2.20
CA LYS A 182 -16.44 -19.69 1.49
C LYS A 182 -15.41 -18.78 2.13
N ILE A 183 -14.67 -19.26 3.13
CA ILE A 183 -13.59 -18.52 3.74
C ILE A 183 -12.43 -18.47 2.72
N LYS A 184 -12.08 -17.27 2.29
CA LYS A 184 -10.92 -17.05 1.41
C LYS A 184 -9.69 -16.81 2.27
N HIS A 185 -8.57 -17.39 1.88
CA HIS A 185 -7.28 -17.14 2.49
C HIS A 185 -6.28 -16.72 1.42
N ASP A 186 -5.32 -15.95 1.85
CA ASP A 186 -4.17 -15.54 1.05
C ASP A 186 -2.94 -15.45 1.96
N TRP A 187 -1.76 -15.66 1.44
CA TRP A 187 -0.54 -15.59 2.21
C TRP A 187 0.60 -14.91 1.44
N TYR A 188 1.47 -14.24 2.18
CA TYR A 188 2.65 -13.59 1.68
C TYR A 188 3.80 -13.77 2.69
N GLN A 189 5.01 -13.93 2.21
CA GLN A 189 6.22 -14.10 3.02
C GLN A 189 7.27 -13.07 2.64
N ASN A 190 7.89 -12.46 3.64
CA ASN A 190 9.13 -11.70 3.50
C ASN A 190 10.29 -12.48 4.16
N SER A 191 11.48 -11.86 4.29
CA SER A 191 12.67 -12.49 4.90
C SER A 191 12.53 -12.83 6.38
N GLU A 192 11.60 -12.20 7.10
CA GLU A 192 11.46 -12.30 8.55
C GLU A 192 10.11 -12.86 8.98
N ASN A 193 9.04 -12.63 8.19
CA ASN A 193 7.68 -12.92 8.58
C ASN A 193 6.87 -13.57 7.46
N VAL A 194 5.92 -14.43 7.86
CA VAL A 194 4.85 -14.95 7.01
C VAL A 194 3.55 -14.24 7.41
N TYR A 195 2.90 -13.62 6.43
CA TYR A 195 1.61 -12.96 6.61
C TYR A 195 0.51 -13.85 6.06
N PHE A 196 -0.40 -14.25 6.91
CA PHE A 196 -1.54 -15.07 6.54
C PHE A 196 -2.84 -14.29 6.74
N THR A 197 -3.65 -14.14 5.70
CA THR A 197 -4.89 -13.38 5.74
C THR A 197 -6.09 -14.29 5.54
N LEU A 198 -6.99 -14.30 6.52
CA LEU A 198 -8.28 -14.99 6.45
C LEU A 198 -9.41 -13.99 6.28
N LEU A 199 -10.21 -14.15 5.25
CA LEU A 199 -11.39 -13.34 4.96
C LEU A 199 -12.66 -14.10 5.34
N ALA A 200 -13.12 -13.88 6.58
CA ALA A 200 -14.37 -14.42 7.10
C ALA A 200 -15.32 -13.29 7.51
N LYS A 201 -16.33 -12.98 6.68
CA LYS A 201 -17.31 -11.94 7.01
C LYS A 201 -18.23 -12.40 8.16
N GLY A 202 -18.47 -11.49 9.12
CA GLY A 202 -19.46 -11.69 10.18
C GLY A 202 -19.00 -12.55 11.37
N VAL A 203 -17.70 -12.90 11.42
CA VAL A 203 -17.12 -13.57 12.60
C VAL A 203 -16.55 -12.50 13.52
N PRO A 204 -17.03 -12.35 14.77
CA PRO A 204 -16.45 -11.46 15.76
C PRO A 204 -15.03 -11.91 16.13
N LYS A 205 -14.10 -10.97 16.29
CA LYS A 205 -12.68 -11.25 16.58
C LYS A 205 -12.48 -12.03 17.91
N ASP A 206 -13.34 -11.79 18.87
CA ASP A 206 -13.36 -12.40 20.18
C ASP A 206 -13.86 -13.87 20.17
N LYS A 207 -14.47 -14.31 19.07
CA LYS A 207 -14.99 -15.68 18.88
C LYS A 207 -14.23 -16.48 17.84
N ALA A 208 -13.06 -16.00 17.42
CA ALA A 208 -12.19 -16.67 16.47
C ALA A 208 -10.90 -17.09 17.15
N THR A 209 -10.57 -18.36 17.15
CA THR A 209 -9.28 -18.88 17.59
C THR A 209 -8.44 -19.23 16.37
N ILE A 210 -7.20 -18.75 16.34
CA ILE A 210 -6.23 -19.09 15.30
C ILE A 210 -5.13 -19.90 15.96
N GLU A 211 -4.96 -21.15 15.54
CA GLU A 211 -3.87 -22.01 15.97
C GLU A 211 -2.86 -22.13 14.82
N ILE A 212 -1.59 -21.81 15.11
CA ILE A 212 -0.49 -21.91 14.15
C ILE A 212 0.46 -22.98 14.66
N ASP A 213 0.60 -24.05 13.88
CA ASP A 213 1.56 -25.12 14.13
C ASP A 213 2.61 -25.13 13.00
N LYS A 214 3.72 -25.83 13.21
CA LYS A 214 4.86 -25.91 12.30
C LYS A 214 4.50 -26.29 10.86
N HIS A 215 3.40 -27.03 10.69
CA HIS A 215 2.93 -27.54 9.39
C HIS A 215 1.48 -27.22 9.08
N SER A 216 0.80 -26.42 9.91
CA SER A 216 -0.62 -26.11 9.71
C SER A 216 -1.02 -24.78 10.36
N VAL A 217 -2.00 -24.10 9.74
CA VAL A 217 -2.71 -22.98 10.33
C VAL A 217 -4.18 -23.38 10.43
N SER A 218 -4.73 -23.39 11.64
CA SER A 218 -6.13 -23.74 11.89
C SER A 218 -6.87 -22.49 12.37
N HIS A 219 -8.04 -22.25 11.76
CA HIS A 219 -8.97 -21.24 12.22
C HIS A 219 -10.26 -21.92 12.68
N HIS A 220 -10.60 -21.75 13.94
CA HIS A 220 -11.86 -22.23 14.50
C HIS A 220 -12.77 -21.04 14.83
N PRO A 221 -13.76 -20.70 14.00
CA PRO A 221 -14.99 -20.16 14.55
C PRO A 221 -15.63 -21.28 15.38
N MET A 222 -16.19 -20.99 16.55
CA MET A 222 -16.77 -21.99 17.46
C MET A 222 -17.85 -22.86 16.77
N ASN A 223 -17.54 -23.54 15.71
CA ASN A 223 -18.33 -24.59 15.02
C ASN A 223 -17.79 -24.89 13.62
N CYS A 224 -16.53 -25.15 13.42
CA CYS A 224 -16.10 -25.62 12.10
C CYS A 224 -14.76 -26.37 12.06
N SER A 225 -14.68 -27.30 11.14
CA SER A 225 -13.70 -28.35 10.91
C SER A 225 -12.30 -27.86 10.55
N LYS A 226 -11.27 -28.61 10.97
CA LYS A 226 -9.83 -28.41 10.64
C LYS A 226 -9.59 -28.41 9.13
N VAL A 227 -8.81 -27.44 8.65
CA VAL A 227 -8.21 -27.47 7.31
C VAL A 227 -6.76 -27.93 7.45
N GLN A 228 -6.44 -29.09 6.88
CA GLN A 228 -5.07 -29.63 6.84
C GLN A 228 -4.44 -29.36 5.47
N TRP A 229 -3.17 -29.00 5.44
CA TRP A 229 -2.38 -28.83 4.23
C TRP A 229 -1.41 -29.99 4.08
N ASN A 230 -1.38 -30.56 2.87
CA ASN A 230 -0.33 -31.49 2.44
C ASN A 230 0.82 -30.72 1.79
#